data_71a59bab96d2a557410caecec2c7a128
#
_entry.id   71a59bab96d2a557410caecec2c7a128
#
_cell.length_a   1.000
_cell.length_b   1.000
_cell.length_c   1.000
_cell.angle_alpha   90.00
_cell.angle_beta   90.00
_cell.angle_gamma   90.00
#
_symmetry.space_group_name_H-M   'P 1'
#
loop_
_entity.id
_entity.type
_entity.pdbx_description
1 polymer ?
#
loop_
_entity_poly.entity_id
_entity_poly.type
_entity_poly.pdbx_seq_one_letter_code
_entity_poly.pdbx_strand_id
1 'polypeptide(L)'
;KLMSFYNGAVLAAITTSLPETIGEVRNWDYRFCWLRNASMSIETLFQIGHVEAARRFMRFVQSTFVSQHDTYQIMYGIRGERKLTEVILGHLSGYKNSRPVRIGNDAYHQLQNDSFGYLMDLIYQYYRLMPGTLDEVEDMWEMVKTILAKVVENWRKPDKGIWEIRGEGQHFVSSKVMCWVALDRGAKIAQMLNKYNYSERWQLEAEKIKKDVMKYGWNKELQSFTQTYNNQAMDSSLLLMEPYGFIEADDIRYHKTVEAVK
;
A
#
# COMPACT_ATOMS: atom_id res chain seq x y z
N LYS A 1 -20.48 6.79 -2.00
CA LYS A 1 -20.94 7.63 -0.87
C LYS A 1 -20.85 6.90 0.49
N LEU A 2 -21.05 5.59 0.56
CA LEU A 2 -21.02 4.83 1.84
C LEU A 2 -19.62 4.64 2.44
N MET A 3 -18.55 4.79 1.64
CA MET A 3 -17.18 4.55 2.08
C MET A 3 -16.34 5.84 2.25
N SER A 4 -16.84 7.00 1.81
CA SER A 4 -16.11 8.26 1.94
C SER A 4 -16.79 9.17 2.97
N PHE A 5 -16.07 9.48 4.04
CA PHE A 5 -16.52 10.42 5.06
C PHE A 5 -16.25 11.87 4.63
N TYR A 6 -16.88 12.83 5.30
CA TYR A 6 -16.76 14.26 4.97
C TYR A 6 -15.32 14.78 5.04
N ASN A 7 -14.46 14.15 5.85
CA ASN A 7 -13.03 14.47 5.97
C ASN A 7 -12.16 13.77 4.93
N GLY A 8 -12.72 12.91 4.08
CA GLY A 8 -12.01 12.20 3.03
C GLY A 8 -11.52 10.79 3.39
N ALA A 9 -11.66 10.35 4.64
CA ALA A 9 -11.32 8.97 5.01
C ALA A 9 -12.18 7.95 4.25
N VAL A 10 -11.59 6.83 3.88
CA VAL A 10 -12.26 5.74 3.15
C VAL A 10 -12.13 4.46 3.97
N LEU A 11 -13.25 3.90 4.41
CA LEU A 11 -13.26 2.62 5.13
C LEU A 11 -13.01 1.45 4.18
N ALA A 12 -12.26 0.45 4.63
CA ALA A 12 -12.12 -0.80 3.89
C ALA A 12 -13.46 -1.56 3.84
N ALA A 13 -14.23 -1.58 4.94
CA ALA A 13 -15.62 -2.03 4.98
C ALA A 13 -16.40 -1.35 6.11
N ILE A 14 -17.73 -1.47 6.09
CA ILE A 14 -18.62 -0.95 7.16
C ILE A 14 -18.91 -1.98 8.25
N THR A 15 -18.28 -3.14 8.17
CA THR A 15 -18.54 -4.31 9.04
C THR A 15 -17.33 -4.71 9.85
N THR A 16 -17.56 -5.39 10.96
CA THR A 16 -16.53 -6.11 11.70
C THR A 16 -16.87 -7.59 11.79
N SER A 17 -15.83 -8.41 11.85
CA SER A 17 -15.87 -9.83 12.24
C SER A 17 -16.77 -10.71 11.37
N LEU A 18 -17.03 -10.33 10.13
CA LEU A 18 -17.57 -11.25 9.14
C LEU A 18 -16.46 -12.25 8.76
N PRO A 19 -16.73 -13.57 8.79
CA PRO A 19 -15.71 -14.57 8.50
C PRO A 19 -15.35 -14.60 7.02
N GLU A 20 -14.07 -14.74 6.71
CA GLU A 20 -13.59 -15.06 5.35
C GLU A 20 -14.08 -16.45 4.96
N THR A 21 -14.05 -17.39 5.91
CA THR A 21 -14.64 -18.71 5.79
C THR A 21 -15.49 -19.01 7.03
N ILE A 22 -16.74 -19.45 6.84
CA ILE A 22 -17.67 -19.74 7.95
C ILE A 22 -17.06 -20.79 8.88
N GLY A 23 -17.07 -20.47 10.19
CA GLY A 23 -16.50 -21.32 11.24
C GLY A 23 -15.02 -21.11 11.51
N GLU A 24 -14.31 -20.37 10.65
CA GLU A 24 -12.88 -20.08 10.79
C GLU A 24 -12.60 -18.84 11.63
N VAL A 25 -11.30 -18.60 11.90
CA VAL A 25 -10.83 -17.59 12.86
C VAL A 25 -10.47 -16.23 12.23
N ARG A 26 -10.46 -16.14 10.89
CA ARG A 26 -10.10 -14.92 10.16
C ARG A 26 -11.29 -13.97 10.04
N ASN A 27 -11.64 -13.35 11.16
CA ASN A 27 -12.82 -12.50 11.35
C ASN A 27 -12.33 -11.12 11.81
N TRP A 28 -12.02 -10.23 10.86
CA TRP A 28 -11.33 -8.99 11.13
C TRP A 28 -12.28 -7.79 11.21
N ASP A 29 -11.83 -6.74 11.92
CA ASP A 29 -12.50 -5.45 11.89
C ASP A 29 -11.96 -4.62 10.73
N TYR A 30 -12.79 -4.39 9.72
CA TYR A 30 -12.44 -3.63 8.52
C TYR A 30 -12.96 -2.17 8.53
N ARG A 31 -13.49 -1.68 9.66
CA ARG A 31 -14.07 -0.33 9.79
C ARG A 31 -13.00 0.76 9.92
N PHE A 32 -11.86 0.59 9.31
CA PHE A 32 -10.73 1.52 9.32
C PHE A 32 -10.31 1.90 7.90
N CYS A 33 -9.55 2.99 7.80
CA CYS A 33 -8.99 3.48 6.56
C CYS A 33 -7.58 2.90 6.36
N TRP A 34 -7.45 1.82 5.60
CA TRP A 34 -6.16 1.35 5.10
C TRP A 34 -5.70 2.24 3.96
N LEU A 35 -4.50 2.81 4.07
CA LEU A 35 -3.98 3.70 3.02
C LEU A 35 -3.86 3.00 1.67
N ARG A 36 -3.48 1.72 1.62
CA ARG A 36 -3.47 0.89 0.41
C ARG A 36 -4.85 0.84 -0.25
N ASN A 37 -5.83 0.33 0.46
CA ASN A 37 -7.18 0.14 -0.07
C ASN A 37 -7.84 1.45 -0.49
N ALA A 38 -7.65 2.48 0.34
CA ALA A 38 -8.14 3.82 0.07
C ALA A 38 -7.48 4.41 -1.18
N SER A 39 -6.15 4.28 -1.33
CA SER A 39 -5.43 4.79 -2.50
C SER A 39 -5.93 4.15 -3.80
N MET A 40 -6.07 2.82 -3.86
CA MET A 40 -6.61 2.11 -5.03
C MET A 40 -8.04 2.54 -5.37
N SER A 41 -8.89 2.67 -4.34
CA SER A 41 -10.29 3.09 -4.52
C SER A 41 -10.40 4.53 -5.01
N ILE A 42 -9.60 5.43 -4.44
CA ILE A 42 -9.58 6.85 -4.82
C ILE A 42 -8.97 7.04 -6.20
N GLU A 43 -7.93 6.28 -6.56
CA GLU A 43 -7.37 6.29 -7.91
C GLU A 43 -8.43 5.94 -8.96
N THR A 44 -9.19 4.86 -8.72
CA THR A 44 -10.30 4.47 -9.61
C THR A 44 -11.34 5.58 -9.71
N LEU A 45 -11.77 6.16 -8.59
CA LEU A 45 -12.72 7.28 -8.57
C LEU A 45 -12.18 8.50 -9.32
N PHE A 46 -10.89 8.77 -9.18
CA PHE A 46 -10.23 9.88 -9.85
C PHE A 46 -10.21 9.70 -11.36
N GLN A 47 -9.88 8.50 -11.85
CA GLN A 47 -9.86 8.15 -13.27
C GLN A 47 -11.24 8.30 -13.94
N ILE A 48 -12.33 8.06 -13.21
CA ILE A 48 -13.71 8.25 -13.72
C ILE A 48 -14.27 9.65 -13.39
N GLY A 49 -13.43 10.61 -13.01
CA GLY A 49 -13.76 12.03 -12.88
C GLY A 49 -14.26 12.48 -11.50
N HIS A 50 -14.23 11.63 -10.47
CA HIS A 50 -14.58 12.01 -9.09
C HIS A 50 -13.43 12.72 -8.36
N VAL A 51 -12.97 13.82 -8.93
CA VAL A 51 -11.80 14.60 -8.51
C VAL A 51 -11.87 15.06 -7.05
N GLU A 52 -13.06 15.48 -6.60
CA GLU A 52 -13.25 15.99 -5.24
C GLU A 52 -13.05 14.88 -4.17
N ALA A 53 -13.30 13.61 -4.51
CA ALA A 53 -13.00 12.50 -3.64
C ALA A 53 -11.48 12.36 -3.40
N ALA A 54 -10.68 12.48 -4.47
CA ALA A 54 -9.23 12.47 -4.39
C ALA A 54 -8.70 13.64 -3.57
N ARG A 55 -9.21 14.85 -3.80
CA ARG A 55 -8.82 16.06 -3.05
C ARG A 55 -9.07 15.92 -1.55
N ARG A 56 -10.25 15.42 -1.16
CA ARG A 56 -10.58 15.19 0.25
C ARG A 56 -9.72 14.11 0.88
N PHE A 57 -9.48 13.02 0.17
CA PHE A 57 -8.59 11.97 0.68
C PHE A 57 -7.16 12.46 0.86
N MET A 58 -6.63 13.25 -0.09
CA MET A 58 -5.29 13.83 0.05
C MET A 58 -5.18 14.75 1.28
N ARG A 59 -6.20 15.57 1.57
CA ARG A 59 -6.23 16.37 2.81
C ARG A 59 -6.28 15.49 4.08
N PHE A 60 -7.05 14.40 4.04
CA PHE A 60 -7.06 13.44 5.14
C PHE A 60 -5.67 12.85 5.37
N VAL A 61 -5.01 12.37 4.33
CA VAL A 61 -3.64 11.82 4.42
C VAL A 61 -2.69 12.88 4.96
N GLN A 62 -2.67 14.10 4.41
CA GLN A 62 -1.83 15.20 4.89
C GLN A 62 -2.04 15.47 6.39
N SER A 63 -3.30 15.51 6.85
CA SER A 63 -3.62 15.74 8.26
C SER A 63 -3.07 14.65 9.19
N THR A 64 -2.97 13.40 8.72
CA THR A 64 -2.40 12.30 9.50
C THR A 64 -0.87 12.35 9.59
N PHE A 65 -0.21 12.98 8.60
CA PHE A 65 1.26 13.14 8.60
C PHE A 65 1.71 14.38 9.39
N VAL A 66 1.03 15.52 9.24
CA VAL A 66 1.44 16.80 9.87
C VAL A 66 1.24 16.79 11.39
N SER A 67 0.23 16.08 11.88
CA SER A 67 -0.15 16.15 13.30
C SER A 67 0.74 15.33 14.23
N GLN A 68 1.64 14.47 13.75
CA GLN A 68 2.32 13.51 14.62
C GLN A 68 3.72 13.11 14.14
N HIS A 69 4.70 14.01 14.28
CA HIS A 69 6.14 13.67 14.23
C HIS A 69 6.50 12.24 13.74
N ASP A 70 6.60 12.08 12.41
CA ASP A 70 7.39 11.04 11.71
C ASP A 70 6.98 9.56 11.76
N THR A 71 5.82 9.17 12.22
CA THR A 71 5.45 7.75 12.16
C THR A 71 4.36 7.48 11.11
N TYR A 72 4.78 7.02 9.93
CA TYR A 72 3.89 6.40 8.96
C TYR A 72 3.19 5.19 9.58
N GLN A 73 1.89 5.10 9.39
CA GLN A 73 1.07 3.95 9.79
C GLN A 73 0.22 3.52 8.61
N ILE A 74 0.02 2.23 8.44
CA ILE A 74 -0.67 1.66 7.27
C ILE A 74 -2.17 1.90 7.27
N MET A 75 -2.76 2.14 8.44
CA MET A 75 -4.20 2.32 8.60
C MET A 75 -4.52 3.27 9.75
N TYR A 76 -5.67 3.93 9.65
CA TYR A 76 -6.15 4.92 10.61
C TYR A 76 -7.65 4.73 10.87
N GLY A 77 -8.12 5.20 12.01
CA GLY A 77 -9.57 5.41 12.21
C GLY A 77 -10.11 6.49 11.25
N ILE A 78 -11.43 6.57 11.14
CA ILE A 78 -12.08 7.51 10.20
C ILE A 78 -11.85 9.00 10.55
N ARG A 79 -11.42 9.31 11.76
CA ARG A 79 -11.06 10.66 12.21
C ARG A 79 -9.55 10.87 12.31
N GLY A 80 -8.75 9.91 11.83
CA GLY A 80 -7.29 9.90 11.96
C GLY A 80 -6.77 9.24 13.24
N GLU A 81 -7.63 8.48 13.97
CA GLU A 81 -7.21 7.75 15.16
C GLU A 81 -6.10 6.76 14.79
N ARG A 82 -5.05 6.72 15.59
CA ARG A 82 -3.86 5.88 15.38
C ARG A 82 -3.87 4.62 16.22
N LYS A 83 -4.44 4.67 17.43
CA LYS A 83 -4.52 3.52 18.34
C LYS A 83 -5.76 2.71 18.04
N LEU A 84 -5.57 1.57 17.37
CA LEU A 84 -6.65 0.71 16.89
C LEU A 84 -6.59 -0.67 17.56
N THR A 85 -6.37 -0.69 18.86
CA THR A 85 -6.14 -1.90 19.67
C THR A 85 -7.21 -2.95 19.41
N GLU A 86 -6.79 -4.15 19.04
CA GLU A 86 -7.68 -5.29 18.84
C GLU A 86 -8.15 -5.86 20.18
N VAL A 87 -9.45 -6.06 20.31
CA VAL A 87 -10.07 -6.66 21.48
C VAL A 87 -11.05 -7.75 21.05
N ILE A 88 -10.95 -8.92 21.66
CA ILE A 88 -11.87 -10.04 21.44
C ILE A 88 -13.11 -9.86 22.33
N LEU A 89 -14.29 -9.91 21.72
CA LEU A 89 -15.59 -9.86 22.38
C LEU A 89 -16.09 -11.29 22.64
N GLY A 90 -15.58 -11.95 23.68
CA GLY A 90 -15.83 -13.36 23.95
C GLY A 90 -17.29 -13.72 24.26
N HIS A 91 -18.14 -12.73 24.59
CA HIS A 91 -19.57 -12.90 24.84
C HIS A 91 -20.42 -12.99 23.57
N LEU A 92 -19.84 -12.71 22.39
CA LEU A 92 -20.55 -12.79 21.09
C LEU A 92 -20.20 -14.07 20.35
N SER A 93 -21.21 -14.70 19.76
CA SER A 93 -21.04 -15.94 18.98
C SER A 93 -20.46 -15.72 17.58
N GLY A 94 -20.55 -14.50 17.06
CA GLY A 94 -20.20 -14.20 15.66
C GLY A 94 -21.22 -14.69 14.64
N TYR A 95 -21.02 -14.28 13.38
CA TYR A 95 -21.88 -14.69 12.28
C TYR A 95 -21.78 -16.19 12.07
N LYS A 96 -22.90 -16.91 12.12
CA LYS A 96 -22.97 -18.39 12.03
C LYS A 96 -21.95 -19.08 12.96
N ASN A 97 -21.81 -18.61 14.19
CA ASN A 97 -20.88 -19.10 15.20
C ASN A 97 -19.40 -19.01 14.81
N SER A 98 -19.04 -18.14 13.90
CA SER A 98 -17.63 -17.89 13.51
C SER A 98 -16.96 -16.97 14.52
N ARG A 99 -16.11 -17.54 15.36
CA ARG A 99 -15.36 -16.83 16.41
C ARG A 99 -13.90 -16.67 16.02
N PRO A 100 -13.21 -15.67 16.58
CA PRO A 100 -13.66 -14.66 17.53
C PRO A 100 -14.37 -13.47 16.88
N VAL A 101 -15.23 -12.77 17.60
CA VAL A 101 -15.69 -11.44 17.26
C VAL A 101 -14.70 -10.42 17.79
N ARG A 102 -14.27 -9.46 16.95
CA ARG A 102 -13.26 -8.46 17.28
C ARG A 102 -13.75 -7.04 17.08
N ILE A 103 -13.18 -6.12 17.84
CA ILE A 103 -13.15 -4.68 17.57
C ILE A 103 -11.70 -4.23 17.58
N GLY A 104 -11.34 -3.23 16.77
CA GLY A 104 -9.94 -2.90 16.54
C GLY A 104 -9.25 -3.90 15.60
N ASN A 105 -8.01 -3.61 15.22
CA ASN A 105 -7.24 -4.49 14.34
C ASN A 105 -5.75 -4.26 14.55
N ASP A 106 -5.05 -5.24 15.11
CA ASP A 106 -3.62 -5.16 15.43
C ASP A 106 -2.70 -5.07 14.20
N ALA A 107 -3.24 -5.21 12.99
CA ALA A 107 -2.48 -4.91 11.77
C ALA A 107 -1.94 -3.47 11.74
N TYR A 108 -2.51 -2.55 12.53
CA TYR A 108 -2.04 -1.15 12.59
C TYR A 108 -0.58 -1.02 13.08
N HIS A 109 -0.03 -2.02 13.76
CA HIS A 109 1.38 -2.08 14.16
C HIS A 109 2.30 -2.70 13.10
N GLN A 110 1.74 -3.28 12.03
CA GLN A 110 2.53 -4.02 11.07
C GLN A 110 3.34 -3.08 10.16
N LEU A 111 4.54 -3.51 9.79
CA LEU A 111 5.24 -2.99 8.64
C LEU A 111 4.65 -3.69 7.40
N GLN A 112 4.09 -2.90 6.49
CA GLN A 112 3.59 -3.34 5.19
C GLN A 112 4.17 -2.41 4.13
N ASN A 113 5.29 -2.81 3.54
CA ASN A 113 6.06 -1.99 2.63
C ASN A 113 5.34 -1.71 1.30
N ASP A 114 4.38 -2.55 0.92
CA ASP A 114 3.58 -2.33 -0.28
C ASP A 114 2.72 -1.06 -0.21
N SER A 115 2.26 -0.70 0.98
CA SER A 115 1.36 0.45 1.19
C SER A 115 1.95 1.78 0.72
N PHE A 116 3.28 1.92 0.75
CA PHE A 116 3.98 3.11 0.26
C PHE A 116 3.78 3.32 -1.25
N GLY A 117 3.83 2.24 -2.02
CA GLY A 117 3.72 2.31 -3.48
C GLY A 117 2.34 2.76 -3.93
N TYR A 118 1.28 2.20 -3.35
CA TYR A 118 -0.09 2.58 -3.68
C TYR A 118 -0.38 4.05 -3.35
N LEU A 119 0.09 4.52 -2.20
CA LEU A 119 -0.08 5.92 -1.83
C LEU A 119 0.73 6.85 -2.74
N MET A 120 1.98 6.50 -3.03
CA MET A 120 2.84 7.33 -3.89
C MET A 120 2.36 7.37 -5.35
N ASP A 121 1.75 6.28 -5.85
CA ASP A 121 1.18 6.28 -7.18
C ASP A 121 -0.03 7.23 -7.27
N LEU A 122 -0.92 7.20 -6.28
CA LEU A 122 -2.03 8.16 -6.17
C LEU A 122 -1.53 9.62 -6.07
N ILE A 123 -0.50 9.88 -5.24
CA ILE A 123 0.11 11.22 -5.12
C ILE A 123 0.67 11.67 -6.46
N TYR A 124 1.35 10.79 -7.20
CA TYR A 124 1.88 11.11 -8.52
C TYR A 124 0.77 11.45 -9.53
N GLN A 125 -0.32 10.67 -9.55
CA GLN A 125 -1.48 10.97 -10.39
C GLN A 125 -2.10 12.33 -10.01
N TYR A 126 -2.18 12.64 -8.72
CA TYR A 126 -2.68 13.91 -8.22
C TYR A 126 -1.83 15.09 -8.72
N TYR A 127 -0.49 15.00 -8.61
CA TYR A 127 0.42 16.03 -9.15
C TYR A 127 0.26 16.24 -10.67
N ARG A 128 0.03 15.16 -11.41
CA ARG A 128 -0.12 15.23 -12.88
C ARG A 128 -1.40 15.89 -13.33
N LEU A 129 -2.49 15.72 -12.62
CA LEU A 129 -3.84 15.98 -13.11
C LEU A 129 -4.52 17.11 -12.34
N MET A 130 -4.01 17.52 -11.20
CA MET A 130 -4.61 18.54 -10.36
C MET A 130 -3.70 19.76 -10.25
N PRO A 131 -4.13 20.93 -10.77
CA PRO A 131 -3.43 22.16 -10.47
C PRO A 131 -3.60 22.49 -8.98
N GLY A 132 -2.49 22.64 -8.26
CA GLY A 132 -2.45 23.07 -6.86
C GLY A 132 -1.97 24.51 -6.73
N THR A 133 -2.22 25.12 -5.57
CA THR A 133 -1.53 26.34 -5.15
C THR A 133 -0.07 26.00 -4.80
N LEU A 134 0.80 27.01 -4.71
CA LEU A 134 2.20 26.79 -4.31
C LEU A 134 2.30 26.14 -2.93
N ASP A 135 1.48 26.58 -1.98
CA ASP A 135 1.46 26.01 -0.62
C ASP A 135 1.03 24.54 -0.63
N GLU A 136 -0.04 24.19 -1.38
CA GLU A 136 -0.47 22.78 -1.52
C GLU A 136 0.62 21.90 -2.14
N VAL A 137 1.37 22.41 -3.10
CA VAL A 137 2.48 21.70 -3.75
C VAL A 137 3.64 21.48 -2.77
N GLU A 138 4.01 22.49 -1.99
CA GLU A 138 5.11 22.39 -1.01
C GLU A 138 4.73 21.46 0.17
N ASP A 139 3.53 21.56 0.71
CA ASP A 139 3.05 20.66 1.78
C ASP A 139 3.06 19.20 1.33
N MET A 140 2.62 18.95 0.09
CA MET A 140 2.62 17.61 -0.48
C MET A 140 4.04 17.12 -0.76
N TRP A 141 4.96 18.02 -1.14
CA TRP A 141 6.37 17.69 -1.33
C TRP A 141 7.03 17.22 -0.02
N GLU A 142 6.73 17.86 1.11
CA GLU A 142 7.22 17.42 2.43
C GLU A 142 6.73 16.01 2.76
N MET A 143 5.45 15.71 2.47
CA MET A 143 4.89 14.38 2.63
C MET A 143 5.59 13.34 1.73
N VAL A 144 5.85 13.67 0.46
CA VAL A 144 6.60 12.80 -0.47
C VAL A 144 7.97 12.46 0.09
N LYS A 145 8.72 13.46 0.57
CA LYS A 145 10.05 13.24 1.16
C LYS A 145 9.98 12.31 2.39
N THR A 146 9.01 12.52 3.25
CA THR A 146 8.79 11.72 4.46
C THR A 146 8.49 10.25 4.11
N ILE A 147 7.57 10.02 3.17
CA ILE A 147 7.24 8.66 2.70
C ILE A 147 8.47 7.98 2.12
N LEU A 148 9.19 8.65 1.22
CA LEU A 148 10.34 8.03 0.54
C LEU A 148 11.54 7.81 1.47
N ALA A 149 11.72 8.63 2.50
CA ALA A 149 12.69 8.33 3.55
C ALA A 149 12.36 7.01 4.27
N LYS A 150 11.06 6.76 4.55
CA LYS A 150 10.60 5.49 5.14
C LYS A 150 10.76 4.30 4.18
N VAL A 151 10.52 4.49 2.90
CA VAL A 151 10.79 3.45 1.89
C VAL A 151 12.27 3.06 1.90
N VAL A 152 13.18 4.03 1.82
CA VAL A 152 14.63 3.79 1.82
C VAL A 152 15.09 3.09 3.09
N GLU A 153 14.52 3.46 4.26
CA GLU A 153 14.80 2.84 5.55
C GLU A 153 14.34 1.37 5.63
N ASN A 154 13.21 1.04 5.01
CA ASN A 154 12.48 -0.20 5.30
C ASN A 154 12.48 -1.22 4.18
N TRP A 155 12.70 -0.87 2.93
CA TRP A 155 12.53 -1.81 1.82
C TRP A 155 13.39 -3.08 1.92
N ARG A 156 14.54 -3.01 2.62
CA ARG A 156 15.42 -4.17 2.88
C ARG A 156 14.94 -5.09 4.00
N LYS A 157 14.01 -4.61 4.83
CA LYS A 157 13.46 -5.38 5.95
C LYS A 157 12.38 -6.35 5.46
N PRO A 158 12.19 -7.49 6.13
CA PRO A 158 10.99 -8.30 5.94
C PRO A 158 9.76 -7.53 6.44
N ASP A 159 8.60 -7.81 5.83
CA ASP A 159 7.35 -7.16 6.17
C ASP A 159 6.18 -8.16 6.24
N LYS A 160 4.95 -7.69 6.39
CA LYS A 160 3.77 -8.55 6.49
C LYS A 160 3.03 -8.70 5.16
N GLY A 161 3.44 -7.93 4.14
CA GLY A 161 2.88 -7.93 2.80
C GLY A 161 1.42 -7.49 2.71
N ILE A 162 0.88 -7.57 1.53
CA ILE A 162 -0.51 -7.21 1.22
C ILE A 162 -1.54 -8.09 1.97
N TRP A 163 -1.15 -9.32 2.31
CA TRP A 163 -2.01 -10.30 2.99
C TRP A 163 -2.01 -10.17 4.51
N GLU A 164 -1.27 -9.21 5.07
CA GLU A 164 -1.27 -8.88 6.51
C GLU A 164 -1.00 -10.09 7.40
N ILE A 165 -0.02 -10.93 7.01
CA ILE A 165 0.26 -12.17 7.73
C ILE A 165 0.51 -11.92 9.22
N ARG A 166 -0.04 -12.78 10.08
CA ARG A 166 0.13 -12.69 11.55
C ARG A 166 1.40 -13.42 12.05
N GLY A 167 2.06 -14.20 11.20
CA GLY A 167 3.35 -14.85 11.48
C GLY A 167 4.54 -13.90 11.40
N GLU A 168 5.73 -14.43 11.24
CA GLU A 168 6.95 -13.63 11.03
C GLU A 168 6.92 -12.89 9.69
N GLY A 169 7.60 -11.73 9.64
CA GLY A 169 7.73 -10.96 8.41
C GLY A 169 8.56 -11.70 7.36
N GLN A 170 8.24 -11.51 6.08
CA GLN A 170 8.93 -12.13 4.97
C GLN A 170 9.31 -11.07 3.92
N HIS A 171 10.21 -11.43 2.99
CA HIS A 171 10.55 -10.57 1.86
C HIS A 171 9.56 -10.80 0.72
N PHE A 172 8.37 -10.20 0.83
CA PHE A 172 7.36 -10.28 -0.22
C PHE A 172 7.83 -9.57 -1.49
N VAL A 173 7.76 -10.25 -2.64
CA VAL A 173 8.13 -9.68 -3.94
C VAL A 173 7.24 -8.49 -4.27
N SER A 174 5.92 -8.60 -4.07
CA SER A 174 4.98 -7.51 -4.27
C SER A 174 5.30 -6.27 -3.42
N SER A 175 5.69 -6.46 -2.16
CA SER A 175 6.10 -5.34 -1.29
C SER A 175 7.35 -4.62 -1.81
N LYS A 176 8.33 -5.37 -2.32
CA LYS A 176 9.53 -4.78 -2.92
C LYS A 176 9.21 -4.03 -4.22
N VAL A 177 8.35 -4.63 -5.06
CA VAL A 177 7.86 -3.97 -6.28
C VAL A 177 7.18 -2.65 -5.94
N MET A 178 6.31 -2.62 -4.93
CA MET A 178 5.63 -1.39 -4.53
C MET A 178 6.58 -0.36 -3.88
N CYS A 179 7.64 -0.78 -3.21
CA CYS A 179 8.72 0.13 -2.80
C CYS A 179 9.45 0.75 -4.01
N TRP A 180 9.67 -0.03 -5.07
CA TRP A 180 10.20 0.48 -6.33
C TRP A 180 9.22 1.50 -6.95
N VAL A 181 7.93 1.18 -7.01
CA VAL A 181 6.88 2.10 -7.49
C VAL A 181 6.93 3.41 -6.74
N ALA A 182 7.01 3.37 -5.41
CA ALA A 182 7.09 4.59 -4.60
C ALA A 182 8.26 5.49 -4.99
N LEU A 183 9.46 4.91 -5.15
CA LEU A 183 10.66 5.66 -5.53
C LEU A 183 10.62 6.16 -6.97
N ASP A 184 10.10 5.36 -7.91
CA ASP A 184 9.90 5.77 -9.30
C ASP A 184 8.94 6.97 -9.39
N ARG A 185 7.79 6.89 -8.72
CA ARG A 185 6.81 7.99 -8.68
C ARG A 185 7.38 9.23 -8.02
N GLY A 186 8.10 9.07 -6.92
CA GLY A 186 8.77 10.18 -6.25
C GLY A 186 9.85 10.84 -7.11
N ALA A 187 10.64 10.06 -7.85
CA ALA A 187 11.62 10.58 -8.79
C ALA A 187 10.97 11.41 -9.91
N LYS A 188 9.83 10.93 -10.45
CA LYS A 188 9.03 11.65 -11.46
C LYS A 188 8.44 12.96 -10.89
N ILE A 189 7.92 12.94 -9.66
CA ILE A 189 7.44 14.17 -8.99
C ILE A 189 8.59 15.14 -8.80
N ALA A 190 9.77 14.67 -8.35
CA ALA A 190 10.94 15.52 -8.18
C ALA A 190 11.38 16.18 -9.49
N GLN A 191 11.31 15.48 -10.63
CA GLN A 191 11.56 16.06 -11.95
C GLN A 191 10.56 17.15 -12.30
N MET A 192 9.27 16.91 -12.08
CA MET A 192 8.21 17.92 -12.32
C MET A 192 8.43 19.20 -11.50
N LEU A 193 9.01 19.07 -10.30
CA LEU A 193 9.30 20.18 -9.39
C LEU A 193 10.73 20.73 -9.55
N ASN A 194 11.49 20.32 -10.56
CA ASN A 194 12.90 20.68 -10.78
C ASN A 194 13.83 20.35 -9.60
N LYS A 195 13.49 19.34 -8.81
CA LYS A 195 14.27 18.86 -7.65
C LYS A 195 15.21 17.72 -8.09
N TYR A 196 16.08 17.96 -9.06
CA TYR A 196 16.88 16.94 -9.77
C TYR A 196 17.73 16.04 -8.88
N ASN A 197 18.34 16.60 -7.81
CA ASN A 197 19.14 15.82 -6.87
C ASN A 197 18.31 14.73 -6.15
N TYR A 198 17.03 15.01 -5.83
CA TYR A 198 16.13 14.03 -5.25
C TYR A 198 15.74 12.97 -6.28
N SER A 199 15.46 13.39 -7.52
CA SER A 199 15.12 12.48 -8.61
C SER A 199 16.23 11.45 -8.85
N GLU A 200 17.47 11.90 -9.02
CA GLU A 200 18.62 11.03 -9.25
C GLU A 200 18.82 10.04 -8.08
N ARG A 201 18.78 10.54 -6.84
CA ARG A 201 18.93 9.71 -5.65
C ARG A 201 17.87 8.62 -5.56
N TRP A 202 16.61 8.95 -5.82
CA TRP A 202 15.51 7.99 -5.75
C TRP A 202 15.51 7.01 -6.91
N GLN A 203 15.91 7.42 -8.11
CA GLN A 203 16.13 6.51 -9.24
C GLN A 203 17.22 5.48 -8.94
N LEU A 204 18.36 5.91 -8.40
CA LEU A 204 19.44 5.01 -8.00
C LEU A 204 18.98 3.97 -6.96
N GLU A 205 18.16 4.38 -6.00
CA GLU A 205 17.64 3.44 -5.00
C GLU A 205 16.57 2.51 -5.59
N ALA A 206 15.70 3.00 -6.48
CA ALA A 206 14.74 2.17 -7.23
C ALA A 206 15.46 1.08 -8.06
N GLU A 207 16.57 1.42 -8.74
CA GLU A 207 17.37 0.44 -9.47
C GLU A 207 17.92 -0.67 -8.56
N LYS A 208 18.33 -0.35 -7.33
CA LYS A 208 18.79 -1.35 -6.36
C LYS A 208 17.67 -2.33 -6.02
N ILE A 209 16.45 -1.82 -5.78
CA ILE A 209 15.28 -2.66 -5.53
C ILE A 209 14.98 -3.54 -6.74
N LYS A 210 15.00 -2.97 -7.94
CA LYS A 210 14.74 -3.74 -9.16
C LYS A 210 15.73 -4.88 -9.33
N LYS A 211 17.04 -4.62 -9.15
CA LYS A 211 18.08 -5.63 -9.20
C LYS A 211 17.88 -6.73 -8.15
N ASP A 212 17.48 -6.35 -6.93
CA ASP A 212 17.23 -7.25 -5.81
C ASP A 212 16.05 -8.20 -6.12
N VAL A 213 14.92 -7.65 -6.56
CA VAL A 213 13.73 -8.42 -6.95
C VAL A 213 14.04 -9.37 -8.12
N MET A 214 14.72 -8.87 -9.15
CA MET A 214 15.10 -9.69 -10.32
C MET A 214 16.03 -10.85 -9.95
N LYS A 215 16.83 -10.69 -8.89
CA LYS A 215 17.79 -11.71 -8.43
C LYS A 215 17.14 -12.71 -7.48
N TYR A 216 16.38 -12.25 -6.51
CA TYR A 216 15.90 -13.08 -5.40
C TYR A 216 14.42 -13.46 -5.49
N GLY A 217 13.61 -12.68 -6.22
CA GLY A 217 12.19 -12.94 -6.45
C GLY A 217 11.92 -13.92 -7.60
N TRP A 218 12.87 -14.07 -8.53
CA TRP A 218 12.76 -15.01 -9.65
C TRP A 218 13.20 -16.41 -9.26
N ASN A 219 12.29 -17.37 -9.33
CA ASN A 219 12.60 -18.78 -9.15
C ASN A 219 12.95 -19.44 -10.48
N LYS A 220 14.18 -19.94 -10.61
CA LYS A 220 14.70 -20.54 -11.86
C LYS A 220 14.09 -21.90 -12.17
N GLU A 221 13.69 -22.66 -11.17
CA GLU A 221 13.08 -23.98 -11.34
C GLU A 221 11.63 -23.83 -11.80
N LEU A 222 10.86 -22.95 -11.14
CA LEU A 222 9.47 -22.66 -11.49
C LEU A 222 9.35 -21.74 -12.72
N GLN A 223 10.45 -21.10 -13.13
CA GLN A 223 10.44 -20.10 -14.21
C GLN A 223 9.39 -19.01 -13.96
N SER A 224 9.24 -18.55 -12.72
CA SER A 224 8.26 -17.56 -12.29
C SER A 224 8.80 -16.71 -11.15
N PHE A 225 8.30 -15.48 -11.01
CA PHE A 225 8.37 -14.79 -9.73
C PHE A 225 7.51 -15.53 -8.69
N THR A 226 7.90 -15.44 -7.43
CA THR A 226 7.24 -16.13 -6.32
C THR A 226 6.73 -15.12 -5.29
N GLN A 227 5.84 -15.54 -4.40
CA GLN A 227 5.23 -14.68 -3.38
C GLN A 227 6.29 -13.97 -2.53
N THR A 228 7.27 -14.75 -2.05
CA THR A 228 8.38 -14.24 -1.23
C THR A 228 9.72 -14.79 -1.74
N TYR A 229 10.83 -14.16 -1.35
CA TYR A 229 12.16 -14.65 -1.69
C TYR A 229 12.37 -16.08 -1.14
N ASN A 230 13.06 -16.91 -1.95
CA ASN A 230 13.35 -18.30 -1.62
C ASN A 230 12.10 -19.17 -1.34
N ASN A 231 10.99 -18.88 -1.99
CA ASN A 231 9.74 -19.61 -1.85
C ASN A 231 9.33 -20.24 -3.20
N GLN A 232 8.33 -21.12 -3.16
CA GLN A 232 7.73 -21.73 -4.35
C GLN A 232 6.24 -21.34 -4.52
N ALA A 233 5.66 -20.62 -3.54
CA ALA A 233 4.27 -20.19 -3.62
C ALA A 233 4.06 -19.09 -4.67
N MET A 234 2.97 -19.19 -5.42
CA MET A 234 2.50 -18.16 -6.34
C MET A 234 1.65 -17.13 -5.61
N ASP A 235 1.55 -15.93 -6.16
CA ASP A 235 0.74 -14.86 -5.61
C ASP A 235 0.18 -13.98 -6.73
N SER A 236 -1.12 -13.79 -6.75
CA SER A 236 -1.78 -12.94 -7.75
C SER A 236 -1.35 -11.47 -7.68
N SER A 237 -0.83 -11.00 -6.55
CA SER A 237 -0.27 -9.65 -6.44
C SER A 237 0.94 -9.40 -7.37
N LEU A 238 1.59 -10.48 -7.86
CA LEU A 238 2.69 -10.39 -8.83
C LEU A 238 2.21 -9.89 -10.20
N LEU A 239 0.93 -10.07 -10.51
CA LEU A 239 0.33 -9.57 -11.76
C LEU A 239 0.32 -8.03 -11.82
N LEU A 240 0.50 -7.35 -10.70
CA LEU A 240 0.58 -5.89 -10.63
C LEU A 240 1.96 -5.34 -11.07
N MET A 241 2.96 -6.18 -11.32
CA MET A 241 4.29 -5.73 -11.71
C MET A 241 4.27 -4.93 -13.01
N GLU A 242 3.52 -5.38 -14.00
CA GLU A 242 3.40 -4.72 -15.30
C GLU A 242 2.53 -3.45 -15.23
N PRO A 243 1.29 -3.44 -14.69
CA PRO A 243 0.47 -2.23 -14.63
C PRO A 243 1.14 -1.05 -13.90
N TYR A 244 2.01 -1.32 -12.92
CA TYR A 244 2.79 -0.29 -12.26
C TYR A 244 4.11 0.06 -12.97
N GLY A 245 4.44 -0.62 -14.07
CA GLY A 245 5.63 -0.34 -14.90
C GLY A 245 6.94 -0.87 -14.33
N PHE A 246 6.89 -1.83 -13.41
CA PHE A 246 8.09 -2.47 -12.87
C PHE A 246 8.77 -3.39 -13.91
N ILE A 247 7.96 -4.07 -14.71
CA ILE A 247 8.40 -4.97 -15.78
C ILE A 247 7.62 -4.65 -17.06
N GLU A 248 8.21 -4.85 -18.21
CA GLU A 248 7.54 -4.63 -19.49
C GLU A 248 6.55 -5.77 -19.80
N ALA A 249 5.47 -5.44 -20.53
CA ALA A 249 4.43 -6.37 -20.89
C ALA A 249 4.96 -7.57 -21.74
N ASP A 250 5.99 -7.35 -22.53
CA ASP A 250 6.62 -8.36 -23.39
C ASP A 250 7.79 -9.12 -22.74
N ASP A 251 8.12 -8.83 -21.47
CA ASP A 251 9.15 -9.58 -20.74
C ASP A 251 8.71 -11.03 -20.53
N ILE A 252 9.50 -11.97 -21.02
CA ILE A 252 9.21 -13.41 -20.92
C ILE A 252 9.01 -13.90 -19.49
N ARG A 253 9.66 -13.26 -18.51
CA ARG A 253 9.50 -13.60 -17.08
C ARG A 253 8.12 -13.21 -16.57
N TYR A 254 7.59 -12.09 -17.06
CA TYR A 254 6.23 -11.69 -16.71
C TYR A 254 5.20 -12.64 -17.31
N HIS A 255 5.32 -12.99 -18.59
CA HIS A 255 4.45 -13.96 -19.25
C HIS A 255 4.42 -15.32 -18.51
N LYS A 256 5.60 -15.84 -18.16
CA LYS A 256 5.71 -17.10 -17.40
C LYS A 256 5.09 -16.99 -15.99
N THR A 257 5.23 -15.83 -15.34
CA THR A 257 4.60 -15.59 -14.04
C THR A 257 3.06 -15.56 -14.16
N VAL A 258 2.52 -14.91 -15.19
CA VAL A 258 1.07 -14.91 -15.47
C VAL A 258 0.56 -16.33 -15.69
N GLU A 259 1.30 -17.17 -16.42
CA GLU A 259 0.92 -18.57 -16.65
C GLU A 259 0.99 -19.41 -15.37
N ALA A 260 1.97 -19.16 -14.50
CA ALA A 260 2.12 -19.88 -13.24
C ALA A 260 1.06 -19.52 -12.19
N VAL A 261 0.49 -18.30 -12.26
CA VAL A 261 -0.54 -17.81 -11.33
C VAL A 261 -1.93 -18.29 -11.74
N LYS A 262 -2.17 -18.65 -13.02
CA LYS A 262 -3.44 -19.22 -13.50
C LYS A 262 -3.76 -20.56 -12.86
#